data_3cfa2f668c2a38c1fd4eae0804d20152
#
_entry.id   3cfa2f668c2a38c1fd4eae0804d20152
#
_cell.length_a   1.000
_cell.length_b   1.000
_cell.length_c   1.000
_cell.angle_alpha   90.00
_cell.angle_beta   90.00
_cell.angle_gamma   90.00
#
_symmetry.space_group_name_H-M   'P 1'
#
loop_
_entity.id
_entity.type
_entity.pdbx_description
1 polymer ?
#
loop_
_entity_poly.entity_id
_entity_poly.type
_entity_poly.pdbx_seq_one_letter_code
_entity_poly.pdbx_strand_id
1 'polypeptide(L)'
;MTTYLLDADVLIALTVAEHEHHARASAWAAGIDHFAVCPVVEGALVRFLVRVGESVAAATQLVSAVHAVPGCEFWPDDVSYADADLQHVRSHRQVADAYLVSLAASRGGKLATLDEGLRRDRPQMTLLLPVL
;
A
#
# COMPACT_ATOMS: atom_id res chain seq x y z
N MET A 1 3.71 13.81 -12.79
CA MET A 1 2.76 12.70 -12.58
C MET A 1 3.06 12.02 -11.26
N THR A 2 2.05 11.78 -10.46
CA THR A 2 2.24 11.20 -9.12
C THR A 2 2.22 9.67 -9.20
N THR A 3 3.22 9.02 -8.61
CA THR A 3 3.18 7.58 -8.37
C THR A 3 2.68 7.34 -6.96
N TYR A 4 1.69 6.47 -6.82
CA TYR A 4 1.11 6.14 -5.53
C TYR A 4 1.69 4.84 -5.00
N LEU A 5 2.30 4.90 -3.81
CA LEU A 5 2.65 3.70 -3.06
C LEU A 5 1.35 3.13 -2.49
N LEU A 6 1.09 1.86 -2.71
CA LEU A 6 -0.11 1.22 -2.17
C LEU A 6 0.11 0.85 -0.71
N ASP A 7 -0.79 1.31 0.16
CA ASP A 7 -0.87 0.79 1.52
C ASP A 7 -1.28 -0.70 1.49
N ALA A 8 -0.96 -1.45 2.52
CA ALA A 8 -1.26 -2.87 2.59
C ALA A 8 -2.75 -3.16 2.34
N ASP A 9 -3.64 -2.40 2.96
CA ASP A 9 -5.08 -2.60 2.79
C ASP A 9 -5.54 -2.36 1.35
N VAL A 10 -4.92 -1.40 0.66
CA VAL A 10 -5.24 -1.14 -0.75
C VAL A 10 -4.77 -2.30 -1.61
N LEU A 11 -3.55 -2.79 -1.39
CA LEU A 11 -3.02 -3.92 -2.16
C LEU A 11 -3.87 -5.18 -1.95
N ILE A 12 -4.27 -5.46 -0.71
CA ILE A 12 -5.14 -6.60 -0.40
C ILE A 12 -6.51 -6.41 -1.07
N ALA A 13 -7.11 -5.23 -0.97
CA ALA A 13 -8.41 -4.96 -1.58
C ALA A 13 -8.37 -5.13 -3.11
N LEU A 14 -7.28 -4.73 -3.75
CA LEU A 14 -7.13 -4.88 -5.21
C LEU A 14 -6.99 -6.34 -5.64
N THR A 15 -6.31 -7.15 -4.85
CA THR A 15 -5.93 -8.50 -5.23
C THR A 15 -6.87 -9.59 -4.73
N VAL A 16 -7.69 -9.30 -3.71
CA VAL A 16 -8.63 -10.25 -3.10
C VAL A 16 -10.05 -9.85 -3.49
N ALA A 17 -10.66 -10.65 -4.39
CA ALA A 17 -11.96 -10.31 -4.98
C ALA A 17 -13.09 -10.24 -3.94
N GLU A 18 -12.97 -10.98 -2.84
CA GLU A 18 -13.98 -11.04 -1.77
C GLU A 18 -13.83 -9.91 -0.74
N HIS A 19 -12.77 -9.09 -0.86
CA HIS A 19 -12.55 -7.98 0.07
C HIS A 19 -13.69 -6.96 -0.06
N GLU A 20 -14.15 -6.43 1.08
CA GLU A 20 -15.28 -5.48 1.08
C GLU A 20 -15.03 -4.22 0.26
N HIS A 21 -13.77 -3.81 0.12
CA HIS A 21 -13.37 -2.63 -0.65
C HIS A 21 -12.78 -2.97 -2.02
N HIS A 22 -12.96 -4.21 -2.51
CA HIS A 22 -12.41 -4.62 -3.81
C HIS A 22 -12.92 -3.74 -4.95
N ALA A 23 -14.22 -3.51 -5.05
CA ALA A 23 -14.80 -2.68 -6.11
C ALA A 23 -14.30 -1.23 -6.04
N ARG A 24 -14.21 -0.68 -4.84
CA ARG A 24 -13.71 0.67 -4.60
C ARG A 24 -12.25 0.80 -5.05
N ALA A 25 -11.40 -0.12 -4.64
CA ALA A 25 -9.98 -0.12 -5.00
C ALA A 25 -9.78 -0.33 -6.51
N SER A 26 -10.53 -1.26 -7.10
CA SER A 26 -10.44 -1.55 -8.54
C SER A 26 -10.88 -0.35 -9.38
N ALA A 27 -11.94 0.34 -8.99
CA ALA A 27 -12.40 1.54 -9.69
C ALA A 27 -11.35 2.66 -9.65
N TRP A 28 -10.72 2.86 -8.49
CA TRP A 28 -9.67 3.84 -8.37
C TRP A 28 -8.44 3.48 -9.22
N ALA A 29 -8.00 2.22 -9.14
CA ALA A 29 -6.82 1.75 -9.87
C ALA A 29 -6.98 1.85 -11.38
N ALA A 30 -8.20 1.70 -11.88
CA ALA A 30 -8.47 1.82 -13.32
C ALA A 30 -8.18 3.22 -13.86
N GLY A 31 -8.17 4.24 -12.99
CA GLY A 31 -7.94 5.63 -13.38
C GLY A 31 -6.51 6.12 -13.18
N ILE A 32 -5.58 5.28 -12.74
CA ILE A 32 -4.19 5.67 -12.50
C ILE A 32 -3.24 4.90 -13.42
N ASP A 33 -2.12 5.54 -13.78
CA ASP A 33 -1.14 4.95 -14.70
C ASP A 33 0.05 4.32 -13.96
N HIS A 34 0.38 4.83 -12.76
CA HIS A 34 1.58 4.43 -12.03
C HIS A 34 1.27 4.20 -10.57
N PHE A 35 1.74 3.07 -10.06
CA PHE A 35 1.69 2.76 -8.64
C PHE A 35 2.94 1.99 -8.25
N ALA A 36 3.21 1.92 -6.96
CA ALA A 36 4.37 1.23 -6.43
C ALA A 36 3.96 0.27 -5.31
N VAL A 37 4.74 -0.78 -5.16
CA VAL A 37 4.69 -1.69 -4.01
C VAL A 37 6.08 -1.80 -3.40
N CYS A 38 6.15 -2.11 -2.12
CA CYS A 38 7.40 -2.29 -1.40
C CYS A 38 7.33 -3.56 -0.54
N PRO A 39 8.47 -4.06 -0.03
CA PRO A 39 8.48 -5.30 0.74
C PRO A 39 7.52 -5.32 1.93
N VAL A 40 7.36 -4.19 2.64
CA VAL A 40 6.43 -4.13 3.79
C VAL A 40 5.01 -4.50 3.37
N VAL A 41 4.51 -3.90 2.30
CA VAL A 41 3.11 -4.17 1.86
C VAL A 41 2.97 -5.51 1.18
N GLU A 42 4.00 -5.96 0.46
CA GLU A 42 4.00 -7.30 -0.13
C GLU A 42 3.97 -8.39 0.96
N GLY A 43 4.76 -8.20 2.01
CA GLY A 43 4.76 -9.12 3.15
C GLY A 43 3.41 -9.16 3.85
N ALA A 44 2.73 -8.03 3.96
CA ALA A 44 1.39 -7.99 4.53
C ALA A 44 0.39 -8.77 3.68
N LEU A 45 0.46 -8.65 2.35
CA LEU A 45 -0.38 -9.44 1.44
C LEU A 45 -0.11 -10.94 1.58
N VAL A 46 1.16 -11.35 1.56
CA VAL A 46 1.53 -12.77 1.69
C VAL A 46 1.01 -13.32 3.02
N ARG A 47 1.22 -12.60 4.12
CA ARG A 47 0.76 -13.03 5.44
C ARG A 47 -0.76 -13.16 5.48
N PHE A 48 -1.49 -12.21 4.90
CA PHE A 48 -2.94 -12.26 4.81
C PHE A 48 -3.40 -13.52 4.06
N LEU A 49 -2.83 -13.78 2.88
CA LEU A 49 -3.23 -14.91 2.04
C LEU A 49 -2.97 -16.25 2.75
N VAL A 50 -1.81 -16.40 3.38
CA VAL A 50 -1.48 -17.62 4.12
C VAL A 50 -2.45 -17.80 5.30
N ARG A 51 -2.78 -16.73 6.00
CA ARG A 51 -3.72 -16.77 7.14
C ARG A 51 -5.10 -17.24 6.71
N VAL A 52 -5.57 -16.88 5.53
CA VAL A 52 -6.88 -17.30 5.03
C VAL A 52 -6.85 -18.62 4.25
N GLY A 53 -5.71 -19.32 4.27
CA GLY A 53 -5.64 -20.69 3.77
C GLY A 53 -5.00 -20.87 2.39
N GLU A 54 -4.50 -19.80 1.79
CA GLU A 54 -3.79 -19.93 0.52
C GLU A 54 -2.38 -20.52 0.74
N SER A 55 -1.86 -21.21 -0.27
CA SER A 55 -0.48 -21.70 -0.22
C SER A 55 0.52 -20.57 -0.36
N VAL A 56 1.73 -20.79 0.17
CA VAL A 56 2.84 -19.84 -0.01
C VAL A 56 3.16 -19.66 -1.50
N ALA A 57 3.08 -20.74 -2.27
CA ALA A 57 3.33 -20.67 -3.72
C ALA A 57 2.30 -19.77 -4.42
N ALA A 58 1.01 -19.90 -4.08
CA ALA A 58 -0.04 -19.06 -4.65
C ALA A 58 0.16 -17.60 -4.25
N ALA A 59 0.52 -17.34 -2.99
CA ALA A 59 0.78 -15.98 -2.51
C ALA A 59 1.96 -15.34 -3.26
N THR A 60 3.05 -16.07 -3.45
CA THR A 60 4.22 -15.59 -4.18
C THR A 60 3.89 -15.31 -5.64
N GLN A 61 3.10 -16.18 -6.27
CA GLN A 61 2.66 -15.97 -7.65
C GLN A 61 1.82 -14.70 -7.79
N LEU A 62 0.98 -14.41 -6.81
CA LEU A 62 0.17 -13.19 -6.84
C LEU A 62 1.05 -11.94 -6.75
N VAL A 63 2.07 -11.93 -5.87
CA VAL A 63 3.04 -10.82 -5.80
C VAL A 63 3.72 -10.64 -7.16
N SER A 64 4.15 -11.71 -7.80
CA SER A 64 4.76 -11.64 -9.14
C SER A 64 3.80 -11.08 -10.18
N ALA A 65 2.52 -11.45 -10.10
CA ALA A 65 1.51 -10.93 -11.00
C ALA A 65 1.29 -9.42 -10.80
N VAL A 66 1.35 -8.95 -9.56
CA VAL A 66 1.28 -7.50 -9.27
C VAL A 66 2.45 -6.76 -9.93
N HIS A 67 3.66 -7.29 -9.83
CA HIS A 67 4.85 -6.71 -10.47
C HIS A 67 4.70 -6.63 -12.00
N ALA A 68 3.96 -7.55 -12.60
CA ALA A 68 3.77 -7.60 -14.05
C ALA A 68 2.70 -6.62 -14.54
N VAL A 69 1.92 -6.00 -13.64
CA VAL A 69 0.91 -5.02 -14.05
C VAL A 69 1.61 -3.79 -14.65
N PRO A 70 1.18 -3.33 -15.84
CA PRO A 70 1.76 -2.13 -16.45
C PRO A 70 1.67 -0.94 -15.49
N GLY A 71 2.77 -0.21 -15.34
CA GLY A 71 2.83 0.94 -14.44
C GLY A 71 3.21 0.60 -13.00
N CYS A 72 3.39 -0.69 -12.68
CA CYS A 72 3.84 -1.09 -11.35
C CYS A 72 5.36 -0.86 -11.20
N GLU A 73 5.74 -0.17 -10.12
CA GLU A 73 7.13 0.00 -9.72
C GLU A 73 7.39 -0.74 -8.42
N PHE A 74 8.55 -1.33 -8.28
CA PHE A 74 9.00 -1.89 -7.02
C PHE A 74 9.90 -0.87 -6.32
N TRP A 75 9.54 -0.47 -5.10
CA TRP A 75 10.34 0.43 -4.27
C TRP A 75 10.94 -0.37 -3.10
N PRO A 76 12.28 -0.50 -3.04
CA PRO A 76 12.89 -1.16 -1.89
C PRO A 76 12.66 -0.36 -0.60
N ASP A 77 12.69 -1.03 0.55
CA ASP A 77 12.58 -0.38 1.85
C ASP A 77 13.93 0.27 2.22
N ASP A 78 14.31 1.33 1.51
CA ASP A 78 15.63 1.94 1.61
C ASP A 78 15.66 3.22 2.45
N VAL A 79 14.61 3.48 3.21
CA VAL A 79 14.56 4.55 4.22
C VAL A 79 14.74 3.90 5.59
N SER A 80 15.69 4.42 6.38
CA SER A 80 15.84 3.98 7.76
C SER A 80 14.74 4.57 8.63
N TYR A 81 14.29 3.81 9.65
CA TYR A 81 13.40 4.37 10.67
C TYR A 81 14.05 5.54 11.44
N ALA A 82 15.38 5.63 11.42
CA ALA A 82 16.09 6.79 11.99
C ALA A 82 15.78 8.08 11.22
N ASP A 83 15.42 7.97 9.95
CA ASP A 83 15.15 9.11 9.07
C ASP A 83 13.66 9.27 8.75
N ALA A 84 12.84 8.32 9.13
CA ALA A 84 11.40 8.38 8.89
C ALA A 84 10.74 9.42 9.81
N ASP A 85 9.69 10.08 9.30
CA ASP A 85 8.91 11.03 10.10
C ASP A 85 7.87 10.27 10.93
N LEU A 86 8.16 10.11 12.21
CA LEU A 86 7.30 9.40 13.16
C LEU A 86 6.55 10.35 14.10
N GLN A 87 6.50 11.65 13.81
CA GLN A 87 5.91 12.65 14.70
C GLN A 87 4.43 12.40 15.03
N HIS A 88 3.68 11.80 14.08
CA HIS A 88 2.25 11.58 14.26
C HIS A 88 1.94 10.23 14.91
N VAL A 89 2.96 9.43 15.23
CA VAL A 89 2.78 8.11 15.80
C VAL A 89 2.41 8.23 17.28
N ARG A 90 1.24 7.67 17.66
CA ARG A 90 0.73 7.63 19.04
C ARG A 90 0.68 6.22 19.59
N SER A 91 0.76 5.20 18.74
CA SER A 91 0.75 3.81 19.16
C SER A 91 1.57 2.96 18.19
N HIS A 92 1.96 1.77 18.64
CA HIS A 92 2.73 0.84 17.81
C HIS A 92 2.02 0.48 16.50
N ARG A 93 0.70 0.56 16.44
CA ARG A 93 -0.08 0.23 15.25
C ARG A 93 0.11 1.21 14.10
N GLN A 94 0.59 2.41 14.41
CA GLN A 94 0.79 3.47 13.41
C GLN A 94 2.21 3.51 12.86
N VAL A 95 3.13 2.70 13.37
CA VAL A 95 4.54 2.75 13.00
C VAL A 95 4.76 2.40 11.53
N ALA A 96 4.16 1.30 11.06
CA ALA A 96 4.31 0.88 9.67
C ALA A 96 3.72 1.90 8.70
N ASP A 97 2.56 2.48 9.03
CA ASP A 97 1.91 3.49 8.18
C ASP A 97 2.77 4.74 8.06
N ALA A 98 3.36 5.20 9.18
CA ALA A 98 4.25 6.35 9.17
C ALA A 98 5.51 6.08 8.33
N TYR A 99 6.03 4.87 8.38
CA TYR A 99 7.15 4.45 7.54
C TYR A 99 6.77 4.52 6.05
N LEU A 100 5.62 3.98 5.69
CA LEU A 100 5.17 3.98 4.29
C LEU A 100 4.97 5.39 3.75
N VAL A 101 4.43 6.29 4.56
CA VAL A 101 4.31 7.71 4.18
C VAL A 101 5.69 8.30 3.92
N SER A 102 6.66 8.02 4.81
CA SER A 102 8.03 8.52 4.66
C SER A 102 8.72 7.96 3.42
N LEU A 103 8.52 6.66 3.13
CA LEU A 103 9.04 6.03 1.92
C LEU A 103 8.47 6.69 0.67
N ALA A 104 7.15 6.89 0.63
CA ALA A 104 6.50 7.55 -0.50
C ALA A 104 7.03 8.97 -0.70
N ALA A 105 7.18 9.73 0.39
CA ALA A 105 7.71 11.08 0.33
C ALA A 105 9.14 11.11 -0.21
N SER A 106 9.98 10.15 0.18
CA SER A 106 11.36 10.07 -0.28
C SER A 106 11.46 9.86 -1.79
N ARG A 107 10.42 9.36 -2.42
CA ARG A 107 10.32 9.10 -3.85
C ARG A 107 9.47 10.13 -4.59
N GLY A 108 9.07 11.20 -3.92
CA GLY A 108 8.22 12.22 -4.53
C GLY A 108 6.79 11.78 -4.80
N GLY A 109 6.35 10.68 -4.19
CA GLY A 109 5.01 10.14 -4.34
C GLY A 109 4.13 10.37 -3.13
N LYS A 110 2.99 9.70 -3.11
CA LYS A 110 2.04 9.71 -2.00
C LYS A 110 1.62 8.28 -1.68
N LEU A 111 1.16 8.06 -0.45
CA LEU A 111 0.60 6.78 -0.04
C LEU A 111 -0.90 6.75 -0.34
N ALA A 112 -1.34 5.77 -1.13
CA ALA A 112 -2.76 5.52 -1.33
C ALA A 112 -3.25 4.60 -0.21
N THR A 113 -4.31 5.00 0.47
CA THR A 113 -4.78 4.33 1.67
C THR A 113 -6.31 4.28 1.74
N LEU A 114 -6.83 3.36 2.53
CA LEU A 114 -8.23 3.29 2.94
C LEU A 114 -8.43 3.81 4.37
N ASP A 115 -7.37 4.22 5.04
CA ASP A 115 -7.37 4.65 6.44
C ASP A 115 -7.67 6.15 6.55
N GLU A 116 -8.87 6.46 7.02
CA GLU A 116 -9.31 7.86 7.20
C GLU A 116 -8.48 8.59 8.25
N GLY A 117 -8.06 7.89 9.31
CA GLY A 117 -7.23 8.48 10.36
C GLY A 117 -5.87 8.90 9.82
N LEU A 118 -5.24 8.05 9.01
CA LEU A 118 -3.96 8.37 8.39
C LEU A 118 -4.09 9.56 7.43
N ARG A 119 -5.14 9.58 6.62
CA ARG A 119 -5.43 10.72 5.73
C ARG A 119 -5.59 12.01 6.53
N ARG A 120 -6.29 11.96 7.66
CA ARG A 120 -6.52 13.12 8.52
C ARG A 120 -5.22 13.64 9.12
N ASP A 121 -4.34 12.74 9.56
CA ASP A 121 -3.07 13.10 10.17
C ASP A 121 -2.03 13.57 9.14
N ARG A 122 -2.08 13.05 7.92
CA ARG A 122 -1.08 13.33 6.88
C ARG A 122 -1.77 13.69 5.54
N PRO A 123 -2.56 14.76 5.50
CA PRO A 123 -3.43 15.05 4.35
C PRO A 123 -2.67 15.37 3.05
N GLN A 124 -1.46 15.89 3.14
CA GLN A 124 -0.68 16.25 1.95
C GLN A 124 0.12 15.08 1.38
N MET A 125 0.32 14.03 2.18
CA MET A 125 1.19 12.91 1.82
C MET A 125 0.41 11.64 1.51
N THR A 126 -0.91 11.67 1.64
CA THR A 126 -1.77 10.52 1.43
C THR A 126 -2.88 10.84 0.45
N LEU A 127 -3.36 9.79 -0.23
CA LEU A 127 -4.61 9.82 -0.98
C LEU A 127 -5.54 8.80 -0.33
N LEU A 128 -6.69 9.26 0.16
CA LEU A 128 -7.76 8.35 0.58
C LEU A 128 -8.52 7.91 -0.66
N LEU A 129 -8.67 6.61 -0.87
CA LEU A 129 -9.38 6.10 -2.04
C LEU A 129 -10.81 6.66 -2.05
N PRO A 130 -11.29 7.17 -3.21
CA PRO A 130 -12.65 7.68 -3.31
C PRO A 130 -13.68 6.60 -3.00
N VAL A 131 -14.78 6.99 -2.37
CA VAL A 131 -15.94 6.11 -2.17
C VAL A 131 -16.66 5.95 -3.51
N LEU A 132 -17.17 4.75 -3.76
CA LEU A 132 -17.96 4.50 -4.97
C LEU A 132 -19.30 5.25 -4.95
#